data_a8fd5ef9b7808181cf0c795bd036d098
#
_entry.id   a8fd5ef9b7808181cf0c795bd036d098
#
_cell.length_a   1.000
_cell.length_b   1.000
_cell.length_c   1.000
_cell.angle_alpha   90.00
_cell.angle_beta   90.00
_cell.angle_gamma   90.00
#
_symmetry.space_group_name_H-M   'P 1'
#
loop_
_entity.id
_entity.type
_entity.pdbx_description
1 polymer ?
#
loop_
_entity_poly.entity_id
_entity_poly.type
_entity_poly.pdbx_seq_one_letter_code
_entity_poly.pdbx_strand_id
1 'polypeptide(L)'
;MASTTYAAIHVGSNELCMKIYEMSRQNGIRQLTYVRHPLSLGAESYTEGVISYQTLSEICNTLNDFKRIMTEFHTDSWDVCATSAMREAKNVLVVTDQIKIQTGFKVKLFSNSEARFLYFKGMVHNEKQFEPLSEEGCLVLDIGAGSVQLSLFQNGHLQLTQNLLLGSSRIQELLYAMQDEAYDYDALIDEYIEKDLSLFKRLNLDKKEIHCILAAGEMIPETYYHMKETKKDFEGFLPDKIFTKKKMLKLMGNIHAQSLLPTLLLMRKITQLTDCQNILLSPINLCDGLAADYAEQKFRLSCGHDFTEDILSASRNMAQKYEVDLSHIDTVQTLALQIFDRIKKIHGLGKRERLLLQLGVILHGCGAYINALHARECSYHILLSTEIIGISHKERLIVANMIRYNDESFPSFEELDGDFSREEYITIVKLNAILKIANVLDKSNRQKIKNVGVSERNGILTITADTMADITLEKGLFLHKADVFEEVFGIRPVLKQKRTGKRG
;
A
#
# COMPACT_ATOMS: atom_id res chain seq x y z
N MET A 1 -19.22 10.45 26.38
CA MET A 1 -19.01 11.15 25.09
C MET A 1 -20.00 10.58 24.11
N ALA A 2 -20.57 11.39 23.23
CA ALA A 2 -21.55 10.91 22.25
C ALA A 2 -20.92 9.86 21.32
N SER A 3 -21.62 8.76 21.07
CA SER A 3 -21.31 7.83 20.00
C SER A 3 -21.60 8.49 18.65
N THR A 4 -20.90 8.08 17.61
CA THR A 4 -21.12 8.51 16.23
C THR A 4 -21.44 7.29 15.39
N THR A 5 -22.44 7.43 14.51
CA THR A 5 -22.77 6.38 13.54
C THR A 5 -22.12 6.70 12.21
N TYR A 6 -21.37 5.73 11.67
CA TYR A 6 -20.61 5.86 10.43
C TYR A 6 -20.93 4.73 9.46
N ALA A 7 -21.17 5.07 8.18
CA ALA A 7 -21.38 4.09 7.12
C ALA A 7 -20.17 4.03 6.18
N ALA A 8 -19.64 2.84 5.95
CA ALA A 8 -18.66 2.54 4.93
C ALA A 8 -19.35 1.82 3.77
N ILE A 9 -19.19 2.33 2.55
CA ILE A 9 -19.78 1.76 1.33
C ILE A 9 -18.66 1.45 0.35
N HIS A 10 -18.64 0.21 -0.14
CA HIS A 10 -17.70 -0.25 -1.15
C HIS A 10 -18.42 -0.71 -2.40
N VAL A 11 -18.06 -0.10 -3.54
CA VAL A 11 -18.46 -0.52 -4.88
C VAL A 11 -17.38 -1.45 -5.41
N GLY A 12 -17.55 -2.73 -5.16
CA GLY A 12 -16.64 -3.80 -5.57
C GLY A 12 -16.89 -4.29 -6.99
N SER A 13 -16.10 -5.27 -7.42
CA SER A 13 -16.23 -5.86 -8.76
C SER A 13 -17.40 -6.83 -8.86
N ASN A 14 -17.71 -7.55 -7.79
CA ASN A 14 -18.75 -8.58 -7.73
C ASN A 14 -19.92 -8.21 -6.82
N GLU A 15 -19.81 -7.15 -6.04
CA GLU A 15 -20.84 -6.70 -5.12
C GLU A 15 -20.73 -5.21 -4.76
N LEU A 16 -21.88 -4.61 -4.44
CA LEU A 16 -21.93 -3.42 -3.60
C LEU A 16 -22.17 -3.84 -2.17
N CYS A 17 -21.41 -3.31 -1.24
CA CYS A 17 -21.65 -3.58 0.18
C CYS A 17 -21.59 -2.31 1.02
N MET A 18 -22.35 -2.33 2.12
CA MET A 18 -22.38 -1.28 3.13
C MET A 18 -22.32 -1.92 4.51
N LYS A 19 -21.43 -1.41 5.34
CA LYS A 19 -21.42 -1.68 6.78
C LYS A 19 -21.67 -0.39 7.54
N ILE A 20 -22.52 -0.44 8.57
CA ILE A 20 -22.77 0.68 9.47
C ILE A 20 -22.18 0.34 10.84
N TYR A 21 -21.47 1.29 11.41
CA TYR A 21 -20.78 1.14 12.68
C TYR A 21 -21.21 2.22 13.67
N GLU A 22 -21.28 1.84 14.92
CA GLU A 22 -21.30 2.77 16.06
C GLU A 22 -19.88 2.87 16.62
N MET A 23 -19.41 4.09 16.83
CA MET A 23 -18.04 4.35 17.24
C MET A 23 -17.99 5.33 18.42
N SER A 24 -17.14 5.03 19.39
CA SER A 24 -16.83 5.95 20.50
C SER A 24 -15.44 5.65 21.06
N ARG A 25 -14.83 6.61 21.75
CA ARG A 25 -13.55 6.40 22.44
C ARG A 25 -13.59 5.29 23.50
N GLN A 26 -14.75 5.07 24.14
CA GLN A 26 -14.88 4.10 25.23
C GLN A 26 -15.15 2.69 24.70
N ASN A 27 -16.02 2.58 23.69
CA ASN A 27 -16.53 1.29 23.22
C ASN A 27 -15.83 0.81 21.92
N GLY A 28 -14.90 1.60 21.37
CA GLY A 28 -14.24 1.28 20.11
C GLY A 28 -15.18 1.34 18.91
N ILE A 29 -15.02 0.40 18.00
CA ILE A 29 -15.81 0.24 16.76
C ILE A 29 -16.72 -0.98 16.95
N ARG A 30 -18.03 -0.79 16.74
CA ARG A 30 -19.02 -1.84 16.78
C ARG A 30 -19.84 -1.85 15.50
N GLN A 31 -19.80 -2.94 14.74
CA GLN A 31 -20.65 -3.09 13.56
C GLN A 31 -22.11 -3.26 14.00
N LEU A 32 -23.01 -2.44 13.39
CA LEU A 32 -24.45 -2.49 13.61
C LEU A 32 -25.15 -3.34 12.55
N THR A 33 -24.78 -3.16 11.28
CA THR A 33 -25.37 -3.90 10.16
C THR A 33 -24.37 -4.11 9.02
N TYR A 34 -24.66 -5.10 8.19
CA TYR A 34 -23.95 -5.40 6.95
C TYR A 34 -24.97 -5.74 5.86
N VAL A 35 -24.95 -4.97 4.78
CA VAL A 35 -25.84 -5.14 3.64
C VAL A 35 -25.01 -5.37 2.38
N ARG A 36 -25.42 -6.33 1.56
CA ARG A 36 -24.75 -6.70 0.31
C ARG A 36 -25.75 -6.73 -0.85
N HIS A 37 -25.30 -6.29 -1.99
CA HIS A 37 -26.03 -6.41 -3.25
C HIS A 37 -25.09 -6.99 -4.30
N PRO A 38 -25.34 -8.20 -4.84
CA PRO A 38 -24.53 -8.77 -5.93
C PRO A 38 -24.56 -7.87 -7.15
N LEU A 39 -23.40 -7.69 -7.79
CA LEU A 39 -23.21 -6.85 -8.97
C LEU A 39 -22.13 -7.45 -9.84
N SER A 40 -22.29 -7.44 -11.17
CA SER A 40 -21.30 -7.98 -12.11
C SER A 40 -20.47 -6.88 -12.79
N LEU A 41 -20.04 -5.88 -12.02
CA LEU A 41 -19.26 -4.74 -12.53
C LEU A 41 -17.91 -5.20 -13.13
N GLY A 42 -17.27 -6.20 -12.51
CA GLY A 42 -16.00 -6.74 -12.98
C GLY A 42 -16.11 -7.37 -14.37
N ALA A 43 -17.18 -8.09 -14.65
CA ALA A 43 -17.39 -8.71 -15.95
C ALA A 43 -17.39 -7.69 -17.09
N GLU A 44 -18.12 -6.59 -16.96
CA GLU A 44 -18.14 -5.53 -17.98
C GLU A 44 -16.80 -4.79 -18.07
N SER A 45 -16.26 -4.40 -16.94
CA SER A 45 -15.05 -3.57 -16.91
C SER A 45 -13.81 -4.30 -17.44
N TYR A 46 -13.65 -5.59 -17.11
CA TYR A 46 -12.46 -6.34 -17.50
C TYR A 46 -12.53 -6.88 -18.94
N THR A 47 -13.74 -7.11 -19.50
CA THR A 47 -13.92 -7.61 -20.86
C THR A 47 -14.14 -6.47 -21.86
N GLU A 48 -15.08 -5.55 -21.58
CA GLU A 48 -15.47 -4.48 -22.50
C GLU A 48 -14.70 -3.16 -22.25
N GLY A 49 -14.17 -3.01 -21.04
CA GLY A 49 -13.44 -1.81 -20.62
C GLY A 49 -14.35 -0.61 -20.36
N VAL A 50 -15.67 -0.79 -20.27
CA VAL A 50 -16.66 0.26 -20.00
C VAL A 50 -17.76 -0.27 -19.10
N ILE A 51 -18.38 0.60 -18.33
CA ILE A 51 -19.55 0.31 -17.49
C ILE A 51 -20.79 0.71 -18.26
N SER A 52 -21.74 -0.23 -18.44
CA SER A 52 -22.99 0.01 -19.16
C SER A 52 -23.92 0.94 -18.38
N TYR A 53 -24.88 1.54 -19.11
CA TYR A 53 -25.93 2.35 -18.47
C TYR A 53 -26.82 1.50 -17.54
N GLN A 54 -27.03 0.23 -17.87
CA GLN A 54 -27.83 -0.69 -17.06
C GLN A 54 -27.14 -0.91 -15.70
N THR A 55 -25.87 -1.26 -15.70
CA THR A 55 -25.06 -1.45 -14.48
C THR A 55 -24.93 -0.14 -13.67
N LEU A 56 -24.74 1.01 -14.33
CA LEU A 56 -24.76 2.31 -13.67
C LEU A 56 -26.12 2.57 -12.98
N SER A 57 -27.24 2.26 -13.64
CA SER A 57 -28.57 2.42 -13.04
C SER A 57 -28.76 1.52 -11.83
N GLU A 58 -28.30 0.28 -11.89
CA GLU A 58 -28.33 -0.67 -10.78
C GLU A 58 -27.51 -0.18 -9.59
N ILE A 59 -26.29 0.32 -9.84
CA ILE A 59 -25.45 0.96 -8.81
C ILE A 59 -26.19 2.12 -8.14
N CYS A 60 -26.77 3.04 -8.92
CA CYS A 60 -27.47 4.20 -8.39
C CYS A 60 -28.70 3.80 -7.56
N ASN A 61 -29.48 2.81 -8.01
CA ASN A 61 -30.64 2.32 -7.27
C ASN A 61 -30.22 1.71 -5.93
N THR A 62 -29.21 0.83 -5.94
CA THR A 62 -28.69 0.20 -4.73
C THR A 62 -28.12 1.23 -3.74
N LEU A 63 -27.38 2.23 -4.23
CA LEU A 63 -26.89 3.31 -3.38
C LEU A 63 -28.02 4.15 -2.77
N ASN A 64 -29.12 4.37 -3.49
CA ASN A 64 -30.28 5.03 -2.94
C ASN A 64 -31.00 4.18 -1.88
N ASP A 65 -31.03 2.85 -2.03
CA ASP A 65 -31.54 1.95 -1.00
C ASP A 65 -30.64 1.96 0.24
N PHE A 66 -29.31 1.96 0.06
CA PHE A 66 -28.37 2.16 1.17
C PHE A 66 -28.61 3.48 1.92
N LYS A 67 -28.91 4.55 1.19
CA LYS A 67 -29.22 5.85 1.80
C LYS A 67 -30.47 5.80 2.69
N ARG A 68 -31.50 5.02 2.30
CA ARG A 68 -32.69 4.80 3.16
C ARG A 68 -32.31 4.08 4.45
N ILE A 69 -31.52 3.00 4.35
CA ILE A 69 -31.03 2.26 5.52
C ILE A 69 -30.20 3.17 6.42
N MET A 70 -29.30 3.98 5.85
CA MET A 70 -28.50 4.95 6.62
C MET A 70 -29.37 5.94 7.38
N THR A 71 -30.51 6.34 6.80
CA THR A 71 -31.48 7.25 7.48
C THR A 71 -32.11 6.53 8.68
N GLU A 72 -32.48 5.26 8.57
CA GLU A 72 -33.05 4.46 9.67
C GLU A 72 -32.06 4.28 10.83
N PHE A 73 -30.75 4.14 10.50
CA PHE A 73 -29.69 4.05 11.51
C PHE A 73 -29.19 5.39 12.00
N HIS A 74 -29.78 6.52 11.57
CA HIS A 74 -29.34 7.88 11.92
C HIS A 74 -27.85 8.10 11.70
N THR A 75 -27.35 7.71 10.51
CA THR A 75 -25.93 7.78 10.18
C THR A 75 -25.42 9.23 10.12
N ASP A 76 -24.41 9.57 10.92
CA ASP A 76 -23.82 10.91 11.03
C ASP A 76 -22.84 11.23 9.90
N SER A 77 -22.14 10.22 9.40
CA SER A 77 -21.09 10.38 8.37
C SER A 77 -20.88 9.10 7.59
N TRP A 78 -20.33 9.24 6.38
CA TRP A 78 -20.08 8.10 5.49
C TRP A 78 -18.92 8.35 4.54
N ASP A 79 -18.36 7.26 4.04
CA ASP A 79 -17.47 7.22 2.90
C ASP A 79 -17.97 6.20 1.87
N VAL A 80 -17.85 6.57 0.58
CA VAL A 80 -18.13 5.68 -0.55
C VAL A 80 -16.86 5.52 -1.35
N CYS A 81 -16.41 4.30 -1.53
CA CYS A 81 -15.22 3.99 -2.30
C CYS A 81 -15.49 2.97 -3.41
N ALA A 82 -14.63 3.00 -4.41
CA ALA A 82 -14.59 1.99 -5.46
C ALA A 82 -13.14 1.58 -5.75
N THR A 83 -12.97 0.37 -6.28
CA THR A 83 -11.67 -0.24 -6.51
C THR A 83 -11.45 -0.61 -7.99
N SER A 84 -10.79 -1.72 -8.29
CA SER A 84 -10.25 -2.06 -9.62
C SER A 84 -11.26 -1.97 -10.75
N ALA A 85 -12.42 -2.60 -10.65
CA ALA A 85 -13.36 -2.64 -11.76
C ALA A 85 -13.84 -1.23 -12.17
N MET A 86 -14.19 -0.38 -11.21
CA MET A 86 -14.58 1.01 -11.55
C MET A 86 -13.37 1.84 -12.03
N ARG A 87 -12.20 1.66 -11.41
CA ARG A 87 -10.99 2.42 -11.77
C ARG A 87 -10.49 2.10 -13.18
N GLU A 88 -10.59 0.83 -13.61
CA GLU A 88 -10.11 0.37 -14.93
C GLU A 88 -11.08 0.71 -16.07
N ALA A 89 -12.31 1.08 -15.76
CA ALA A 89 -13.30 1.47 -16.77
C ALA A 89 -12.94 2.79 -17.46
N LYS A 90 -12.93 2.81 -18.81
CA LYS A 90 -12.60 4.00 -19.62
C LYS A 90 -13.57 5.16 -19.40
N ASN A 91 -14.81 4.88 -19.00
CA ASN A 91 -15.86 5.88 -18.75
C ASN A 91 -16.03 6.22 -17.26
N VAL A 92 -15.06 5.91 -16.41
CA VAL A 92 -15.12 6.09 -14.93
C VAL A 92 -15.50 7.51 -14.51
N LEU A 93 -15.01 8.54 -15.21
CA LEU A 93 -15.31 9.93 -14.88
C LEU A 93 -16.80 10.24 -15.07
N VAL A 94 -17.40 9.74 -16.16
CA VAL A 94 -18.84 9.90 -16.44
C VAL A 94 -19.65 9.12 -15.41
N VAL A 95 -19.27 7.87 -15.13
CA VAL A 95 -19.95 7.00 -14.16
C VAL A 95 -19.96 7.64 -12.76
N THR A 96 -18.82 8.09 -12.28
CA THR A 96 -18.73 8.72 -10.94
C THR A 96 -19.47 10.05 -10.85
N ASP A 97 -19.51 10.84 -11.93
CA ASP A 97 -20.31 12.06 -12.02
C ASP A 97 -21.81 11.75 -11.97
N GLN A 98 -22.28 10.76 -12.74
CA GLN A 98 -23.67 10.32 -12.74
C GLN A 98 -24.10 9.76 -11.37
N ILE A 99 -23.27 8.95 -10.72
CA ILE A 99 -23.53 8.49 -9.34
C ILE A 99 -23.72 9.69 -8.42
N LYS A 100 -22.84 10.69 -8.50
CA LYS A 100 -22.95 11.91 -7.68
C LYS A 100 -24.25 12.67 -7.95
N ILE A 101 -24.64 12.83 -9.21
CA ILE A 101 -25.86 13.55 -9.60
C ILE A 101 -27.11 12.81 -9.12
N GLN A 102 -27.19 11.48 -9.32
CA GLN A 102 -28.38 10.69 -9.05
C GLN A 102 -28.56 10.31 -7.58
N THR A 103 -27.47 10.17 -6.83
CA THR A 103 -27.49 9.69 -5.45
C THR A 103 -27.00 10.72 -4.43
N GLY A 104 -26.23 11.72 -4.85
CA GLY A 104 -25.52 12.65 -3.98
C GLY A 104 -24.24 12.10 -3.37
N PHE A 105 -23.89 10.83 -3.60
CA PHE A 105 -22.66 10.24 -3.11
C PHE A 105 -21.45 10.62 -3.98
N LYS A 106 -20.36 11.02 -3.35
CA LYS A 106 -19.07 11.20 -4.01
C LYS A 106 -18.23 9.95 -3.83
N VAL A 107 -18.00 9.23 -4.92
CA VAL A 107 -17.19 8.00 -4.92
C VAL A 107 -15.71 8.34 -4.92
N LYS A 108 -14.95 7.82 -3.97
CA LYS A 108 -13.49 7.86 -3.93
C LYS A 108 -12.92 6.66 -4.67
N LEU A 109 -12.12 6.89 -5.69
CA LEU A 109 -11.42 5.83 -6.41
C LEU A 109 -10.09 5.54 -5.71
N PHE A 110 -9.95 4.36 -5.13
CA PHE A 110 -8.70 3.95 -4.50
C PHE A 110 -7.79 3.21 -5.48
N SER A 111 -6.49 3.53 -5.40
CA SER A 111 -5.44 2.69 -5.97
C SER A 111 -5.36 1.35 -5.24
N ASN A 112 -4.65 0.37 -5.82
CA ASN A 112 -4.42 -0.90 -5.13
C ASN A 112 -3.71 -0.69 -3.78
N SER A 113 -2.66 0.14 -3.74
CA SER A 113 -1.92 0.42 -2.51
C SER A 113 -2.79 1.03 -1.41
N GLU A 114 -3.67 1.98 -1.75
CA GLU A 114 -4.59 2.60 -0.78
C GLU A 114 -5.64 1.61 -0.27
N ALA A 115 -6.27 0.86 -1.18
CA ALA A 115 -7.26 -0.16 -0.80
C ALA A 115 -6.63 -1.22 0.12
N ARG A 116 -5.44 -1.72 -0.21
CA ARG A 116 -4.71 -2.73 0.57
C ARG A 116 -4.28 -2.20 1.94
N PHE A 117 -3.87 -0.95 2.02
CA PHE A 117 -3.54 -0.31 3.29
C PHE A 117 -4.76 -0.23 4.22
N LEU A 118 -5.92 0.10 3.69
CA LEU A 118 -7.17 0.08 4.44
C LEU A 118 -7.55 -1.35 4.87
N TYR A 119 -7.36 -2.35 4.01
CA TYR A 119 -7.53 -3.75 4.41
C TYR A 119 -6.65 -4.10 5.61
N PHE A 120 -5.38 -3.71 5.61
CA PHE A 120 -4.49 -3.95 6.75
C PHE A 120 -4.96 -3.23 8.01
N LYS A 121 -5.40 -1.99 7.91
CA LYS A 121 -5.99 -1.28 9.06
C LYS A 121 -7.19 -2.04 9.63
N GLY A 122 -8.09 -2.50 8.76
CA GLY A 122 -9.25 -3.30 9.15
C GLY A 122 -8.84 -4.62 9.81
N MET A 123 -7.83 -5.29 9.26
CA MET A 123 -7.32 -6.57 9.74
C MET A 123 -6.68 -6.42 11.12
N VAL A 124 -5.74 -5.51 11.28
CA VAL A 124 -5.08 -5.24 12.56
C VAL A 124 -6.09 -4.86 13.65
N HIS A 125 -7.12 -4.10 13.29
CA HIS A 125 -8.12 -3.66 14.25
C HIS A 125 -9.06 -4.78 14.71
N ASN A 126 -9.40 -5.71 13.82
CA ASN A 126 -10.42 -6.73 14.09
C ASN A 126 -9.83 -8.12 14.43
N GLU A 127 -8.63 -8.46 13.91
CA GLU A 127 -8.00 -9.77 14.11
C GLU A 127 -7.01 -9.73 15.27
N LYS A 128 -7.44 -10.15 16.43
CA LYS A 128 -6.58 -10.20 17.64
C LYS A 128 -5.34 -11.08 17.49
N GLN A 129 -5.37 -12.02 16.56
CA GLN A 129 -4.25 -12.93 16.30
C GLN A 129 -3.25 -12.35 15.31
N PHE A 130 -3.52 -11.20 14.68
CA PHE A 130 -2.64 -10.63 13.66
C PHE A 130 -1.26 -10.29 14.22
N GLU A 131 -1.16 -9.60 15.34
CA GLU A 131 0.12 -9.21 15.94
C GLU A 131 1.02 -10.42 16.24
N PRO A 132 0.59 -11.46 16.98
CA PRO A 132 1.41 -12.65 17.18
C PRO A 132 1.81 -13.35 15.88
N LEU A 133 0.89 -13.48 14.92
CA LEU A 133 1.18 -14.11 13.64
C LEU A 133 2.19 -13.30 12.79
N SER A 134 2.13 -11.97 12.84
CA SER A 134 3.05 -11.10 12.14
C SER A 134 4.48 -11.20 12.68
N GLU A 135 4.65 -11.47 13.97
CA GLU A 135 5.95 -11.73 14.61
C GLU A 135 6.57 -13.05 14.12
N GLU A 136 5.78 -14.12 14.06
CA GLU A 136 6.27 -15.46 13.72
C GLU A 136 6.53 -15.66 12.21
N GLY A 137 5.84 -14.94 11.35
CA GLY A 137 5.90 -15.07 9.89
C GLY A 137 4.53 -15.41 9.29
N CYS A 138 3.81 -14.38 8.87
CA CYS A 138 2.48 -14.47 8.29
C CYS A 138 2.47 -13.98 6.84
N LEU A 139 1.96 -14.81 5.93
CA LEU A 139 1.65 -14.40 4.57
C LEU A 139 0.19 -13.98 4.48
N VAL A 140 -0.07 -12.70 4.37
CA VAL A 140 -1.40 -12.18 4.11
C VAL A 140 -1.71 -12.32 2.63
N LEU A 141 -2.78 -13.03 2.33
CA LEU A 141 -3.27 -13.31 0.99
C LEU A 141 -4.62 -12.61 0.80
N ASP A 142 -4.62 -11.50 0.07
CA ASP A 142 -5.84 -10.79 -0.24
C ASP A 142 -6.25 -11.06 -1.68
N ILE A 143 -7.33 -11.84 -1.86
CA ILE A 143 -7.85 -12.28 -3.16
C ILE A 143 -9.01 -11.38 -3.56
N GLY A 144 -8.75 -10.44 -4.49
CA GLY A 144 -9.77 -9.63 -5.14
C GLY A 144 -10.22 -10.24 -6.46
N ALA A 145 -11.24 -9.63 -7.08
CA ALA A 145 -11.73 -10.06 -8.39
C ALA A 145 -10.69 -9.87 -9.50
N GLY A 146 -9.95 -8.75 -9.52
CA GLY A 146 -9.00 -8.42 -10.58
C GLY A 146 -7.56 -8.83 -10.30
N SER A 147 -7.16 -8.97 -9.03
CA SER A 147 -5.78 -9.25 -8.63
C SER A 147 -5.69 -9.92 -7.26
N VAL A 148 -4.55 -10.54 -6.99
CA VAL A 148 -4.17 -11.10 -5.69
C VAL A 148 -2.99 -10.31 -5.14
N GLN A 149 -3.09 -9.90 -3.88
CA GLN A 149 -2.00 -9.27 -3.14
C GLN A 149 -1.40 -10.28 -2.17
N LEU A 150 -0.10 -10.42 -2.24
CA LEU A 150 0.71 -11.23 -1.33
C LEU A 150 1.56 -10.29 -0.47
N SER A 151 1.41 -10.37 0.85
CA SER A 151 2.14 -9.50 1.77
C SER A 151 2.71 -10.32 2.92
N LEU A 152 4.03 -10.33 3.04
CA LEU A 152 4.73 -11.08 4.07
C LEU A 152 5.04 -10.18 5.27
N PHE A 153 4.60 -10.60 6.44
CA PHE A 153 4.94 -10.00 7.73
C PHE A 153 5.90 -10.92 8.49
N GLN A 154 6.94 -10.38 9.07
CA GLN A 154 7.88 -11.06 9.98
C GLN A 154 8.43 -10.05 10.97
N ASN A 155 8.69 -10.49 12.20
CA ASN A 155 9.14 -9.62 13.30
C ASN A 155 8.21 -8.41 13.52
N GLY A 156 6.89 -8.63 13.41
CA GLY A 156 5.86 -7.60 13.59
C GLY A 156 5.72 -6.57 12.46
N HIS A 157 6.49 -6.69 11.36
CA HIS A 157 6.52 -5.67 10.31
C HIS A 157 6.37 -6.26 8.91
N LEU A 158 5.80 -5.44 8.02
CA LEU A 158 5.70 -5.76 6.60
C LEU A 158 7.10 -5.84 5.97
N GLN A 159 7.44 -7.00 5.41
CA GLN A 159 8.72 -7.24 4.77
C GLN A 159 8.67 -7.01 3.26
N LEU A 160 7.61 -7.46 2.63
CA LEU A 160 7.40 -7.31 1.20
C LEU A 160 5.92 -7.37 0.86
N THR A 161 5.62 -6.83 -0.31
CA THR A 161 4.31 -6.97 -0.92
C THR A 161 4.46 -7.14 -2.43
N GLN A 162 3.59 -7.94 -3.02
CA GLN A 162 3.54 -8.17 -4.47
C GLN A 162 2.08 -8.30 -4.92
N ASN A 163 1.71 -7.54 -5.93
CA ASN A 163 0.43 -7.68 -6.59
C ASN A 163 0.61 -8.56 -7.85
N LEU A 164 -0.30 -9.53 -8.00
CA LEU A 164 -0.36 -10.41 -9.18
C LEU A 164 -1.73 -10.26 -9.83
N LEU A 165 -1.78 -10.23 -11.15
CA LEU A 165 -3.04 -10.13 -11.91
C LEU A 165 -3.76 -11.48 -11.99
N LEU A 166 -3.92 -12.12 -10.82
CA LEU A 166 -4.52 -13.44 -10.62
C LEU A 166 -5.83 -13.36 -9.81
N GLY A 167 -6.61 -12.30 -10.02
CA GLY A 167 -7.90 -12.17 -9.35
C GLY A 167 -8.93 -13.21 -9.81
N SER A 168 -9.83 -13.59 -8.91
CA SER A 168 -10.77 -14.70 -9.14
C SER A 168 -11.65 -14.51 -10.38
N SER A 169 -12.24 -13.33 -10.57
CA SER A 169 -13.07 -13.05 -11.75
C SER A 169 -12.24 -12.92 -13.01
N ARG A 170 -11.04 -12.33 -12.94
CA ARG A 170 -10.12 -12.23 -14.07
C ARG A 170 -9.71 -13.59 -14.59
N ILE A 171 -9.35 -14.52 -13.71
CA ILE A 171 -9.01 -15.92 -14.09
C ILE A 171 -10.20 -16.60 -14.72
N GLN A 172 -11.37 -16.47 -14.09
CA GLN A 172 -12.60 -17.07 -14.61
C GLN A 172 -12.91 -16.58 -16.03
N GLU A 173 -12.90 -15.29 -16.28
CA GLU A 173 -13.24 -14.72 -17.59
C GLU A 173 -12.22 -15.08 -18.68
N LEU A 174 -10.92 -15.04 -18.36
CA LEU A 174 -9.88 -15.40 -19.32
C LEU A 174 -9.96 -16.87 -19.74
N LEU A 175 -10.31 -17.78 -18.82
CA LEU A 175 -10.31 -19.21 -19.08
C LEU A 175 -11.70 -19.77 -19.41
N TYR A 176 -12.76 -18.98 -19.26
CA TYR A 176 -14.14 -19.43 -19.49
C TYR A 176 -14.34 -20.00 -20.89
N ALA A 177 -13.82 -19.34 -21.92
CA ALA A 177 -13.94 -19.80 -23.30
C ALA A 177 -13.27 -21.15 -23.58
N MET A 178 -12.33 -21.57 -22.69
CA MET A 178 -11.60 -22.83 -22.80
C MET A 178 -12.20 -23.94 -21.94
N GLN A 179 -13.24 -23.66 -21.18
CA GLN A 179 -13.84 -24.60 -20.22
C GLN A 179 -14.35 -25.88 -20.90
N ASP A 180 -15.03 -25.73 -22.04
CA ASP A 180 -15.63 -26.86 -22.77
C ASP A 180 -14.58 -27.65 -23.56
N GLU A 181 -13.43 -27.05 -23.89
CA GLU A 181 -12.34 -27.68 -24.61
C GLU A 181 -11.30 -28.35 -23.70
N ALA A 182 -11.26 -27.94 -22.42
CA ALA A 182 -10.30 -28.44 -21.45
C ALA A 182 -10.66 -29.85 -20.98
N TYR A 183 -9.70 -30.78 -21.06
CA TYR A 183 -9.85 -32.12 -20.48
C TYR A 183 -10.03 -32.08 -18.94
N ASP A 184 -9.33 -31.16 -18.27
CA ASP A 184 -9.45 -30.88 -16.84
C ASP A 184 -9.30 -29.35 -16.62
N TYR A 185 -10.43 -28.69 -16.35
CA TYR A 185 -10.45 -27.24 -16.19
C TYR A 185 -9.74 -26.76 -14.92
N ASP A 186 -9.76 -27.56 -13.85
CA ASP A 186 -9.04 -27.24 -12.61
C ASP A 186 -7.53 -27.25 -12.87
N ALA A 187 -7.03 -28.21 -13.65
CA ALA A 187 -5.64 -28.30 -14.04
C ALA A 187 -5.22 -27.13 -14.95
N LEU A 188 -6.10 -26.67 -15.83
CA LEU A 188 -5.85 -25.49 -16.67
C LEU A 188 -5.70 -24.23 -15.84
N ILE A 189 -6.54 -24.04 -14.82
CA ILE A 189 -6.41 -22.92 -13.88
C ILE A 189 -5.10 -23.03 -13.11
N ASP A 190 -4.75 -24.21 -12.59
CA ASP A 190 -3.49 -24.44 -11.88
C ASP A 190 -2.26 -24.10 -12.74
N GLU A 191 -2.27 -24.51 -14.01
CA GLU A 191 -1.20 -24.18 -14.96
C GLU A 191 -1.07 -22.68 -15.19
N TYR A 192 -2.20 -21.99 -15.36
CA TYR A 192 -2.23 -20.54 -15.57
C TYR A 192 -1.62 -19.77 -14.40
N ILE A 193 -1.96 -20.15 -13.16
CA ILE A 193 -1.49 -19.45 -11.96
C ILE A 193 -0.06 -19.85 -11.54
N GLU A 194 0.40 -21.04 -11.93
CA GLU A 194 1.71 -21.61 -11.52
C GLU A 194 2.87 -20.71 -11.86
N LYS A 195 2.90 -20.17 -13.08
CA LYS A 195 4.00 -19.35 -13.58
C LYS A 195 4.30 -18.16 -12.67
N ASP A 196 3.27 -17.38 -12.33
CA ASP A 196 3.43 -16.14 -11.57
C ASP A 196 3.69 -16.43 -10.09
N LEU A 197 3.04 -17.45 -9.53
CA LEU A 197 3.25 -17.85 -8.14
C LEU A 197 4.64 -18.48 -7.93
N SER A 198 5.11 -19.33 -8.86
CA SER A 198 6.46 -19.90 -8.78
C SER A 198 7.54 -18.83 -8.93
N LEU A 199 7.33 -17.85 -9.81
CA LEU A 199 8.21 -16.70 -9.93
C LEU A 199 8.22 -15.89 -8.62
N PHE A 200 7.06 -15.61 -8.05
CA PHE A 200 6.94 -14.92 -6.77
C PHE A 200 7.71 -15.66 -5.66
N LYS A 201 7.50 -16.96 -5.50
CA LYS A 201 8.21 -17.79 -4.52
C LYS A 201 9.73 -17.65 -4.68
N ARG A 202 10.24 -17.86 -5.89
CA ARG A 202 11.69 -17.82 -6.19
C ARG A 202 12.31 -16.46 -5.89
N LEU A 203 11.61 -15.36 -6.21
CA LEU A 203 12.15 -14.01 -6.06
C LEU A 203 11.98 -13.42 -4.66
N ASN A 204 10.99 -13.90 -3.90
CA ASN A 204 10.57 -13.20 -2.69
C ASN A 204 10.48 -14.07 -1.44
N LEU A 205 10.25 -15.39 -1.58
CA LEU A 205 10.06 -16.29 -0.43
C LEU A 205 11.22 -17.28 -0.23
N ASP A 206 12.26 -17.22 -1.04
CA ASP A 206 13.40 -18.11 -0.86
C ASP A 206 14.01 -17.92 0.53
N LYS A 207 14.16 -19.05 1.27
CA LYS A 207 14.67 -19.09 2.66
C LYS A 207 13.83 -18.34 3.72
N LYS A 208 12.58 -17.97 3.41
CA LYS A 208 11.67 -17.37 4.37
C LYS A 208 10.71 -18.40 4.93
N GLU A 209 10.61 -18.45 6.26
CA GLU A 209 9.67 -19.34 6.95
C GLU A 209 8.31 -18.65 7.04
N ILE A 210 7.25 -19.37 6.65
CA ILE A 210 5.87 -18.91 6.71
C ILE A 210 5.09 -19.88 7.60
N HIS A 211 4.68 -19.41 8.77
CA HIS A 211 4.00 -20.22 9.76
C HIS A 211 2.47 -20.18 9.59
N CYS A 212 1.95 -19.11 9.01
CA CYS A 212 0.52 -18.92 8.79
C CYS A 212 0.24 -18.19 7.48
N ILE A 213 -0.86 -18.55 6.83
CA ILE A 213 -1.47 -17.79 5.74
C ILE A 213 -2.76 -17.17 6.28
N LEU A 214 -2.87 -15.85 6.24
CA LEU A 214 -4.09 -15.12 6.56
C LEU A 214 -4.78 -14.71 5.26
N ALA A 215 -5.84 -15.42 4.89
CA ALA A 215 -6.58 -15.17 3.67
C ALA A 215 -7.74 -14.19 3.90
N ALA A 216 -7.80 -13.16 3.07
CA ALA A 216 -8.83 -12.13 3.02
C ALA A 216 -9.26 -11.86 1.57
N GLY A 217 -10.25 -11.00 1.37
CA GLY A 217 -10.71 -10.59 0.03
C GLY A 217 -12.20 -10.82 -0.19
N GLU A 218 -12.68 -10.48 -1.40
CA GLU A 218 -14.11 -10.38 -1.67
C GLU A 218 -14.91 -11.66 -1.43
N MET A 219 -14.34 -12.83 -1.74
CA MET A 219 -15.02 -14.13 -1.61
C MET A 219 -14.76 -14.83 -0.27
N ILE A 220 -13.83 -14.33 0.53
CA ILE A 220 -13.45 -14.96 1.80
C ILE A 220 -14.54 -14.84 2.87
N PRO A 221 -15.23 -13.70 3.07
CA PRO A 221 -16.31 -13.59 4.05
C PRO A 221 -17.41 -14.62 3.81
N GLU A 222 -17.81 -14.85 2.57
CA GLU A 222 -18.84 -15.82 2.21
C GLU A 222 -18.39 -17.25 2.53
N THR A 223 -17.16 -17.58 2.17
CA THR A 223 -16.53 -18.86 2.52
C THR A 223 -16.50 -19.05 4.04
N TYR A 224 -16.07 -18.03 4.78
CA TYR A 224 -15.99 -18.04 6.25
C TYR A 224 -17.36 -18.29 6.90
N TYR A 225 -18.40 -17.52 6.53
CA TYR A 225 -19.73 -17.66 7.14
C TYR A 225 -20.37 -19.01 6.82
N HIS A 226 -20.25 -19.50 5.58
CA HIS A 226 -20.76 -20.82 5.21
C HIS A 226 -20.09 -21.94 6.01
N MET A 227 -18.80 -21.83 6.26
CA MET A 227 -18.05 -22.81 7.06
C MET A 227 -18.44 -22.73 8.55
N LYS A 228 -18.68 -21.54 9.09
CA LYS A 228 -19.13 -21.31 10.46
C LYS A 228 -20.51 -21.90 10.72
N GLU A 229 -21.45 -21.79 9.79
CA GLU A 229 -22.78 -22.39 9.88
C GLU A 229 -22.74 -23.93 9.93
N THR A 230 -21.73 -24.55 9.34
CA THR A 230 -21.56 -26.00 9.32
C THR A 230 -20.92 -26.58 10.60
N LYS A 231 -20.75 -25.77 11.66
CA LYS A 231 -20.26 -26.15 13.00
C LYS A 231 -18.94 -26.95 13.03
N LYS A 232 -17.98 -26.59 12.21
CA LYS A 232 -16.64 -27.17 12.27
C LYS A 232 -15.71 -26.18 12.94
N ASP A 233 -15.09 -26.62 14.05
CA ASP A 233 -14.06 -25.87 14.77
C ASP A 233 -12.95 -25.42 13.80
N PHE A 234 -12.66 -24.12 13.81
CA PHE A 234 -11.74 -23.46 12.89
C PHE A 234 -10.33 -23.34 13.43
N GLU A 235 -10.05 -23.88 14.59
CA GLU A 235 -8.69 -23.95 15.10
C GLU A 235 -7.88 -24.94 14.26
N GLY A 236 -6.94 -24.44 13.48
CA GLY A 236 -5.99 -25.24 12.71
C GLY A 236 -6.57 -25.84 11.43
N PHE A 237 -6.82 -25.01 10.44
CA PHE A 237 -7.20 -25.46 9.10
C PHE A 237 -6.06 -26.20 8.41
N LEU A 238 -6.18 -27.52 8.25
CA LEU A 238 -5.25 -28.33 7.44
C LEU A 238 -5.69 -28.22 5.98
N PRO A 239 -4.85 -27.67 5.08
CA PRO A 239 -5.17 -27.46 3.67
C PRO A 239 -5.67 -28.73 2.96
N ASP A 240 -5.06 -29.87 3.23
CA ASP A 240 -5.41 -31.14 2.62
C ASP A 240 -6.83 -31.64 2.94
N LYS A 241 -7.40 -31.20 4.07
CA LYS A 241 -8.75 -31.60 4.45
C LYS A 241 -9.86 -30.77 3.83
N ILE A 242 -9.56 -29.54 3.41
CA ILE A 242 -10.54 -28.61 2.83
C ILE A 242 -10.52 -28.69 1.31
N PHE A 243 -9.35 -28.79 0.72
CA PHE A 243 -9.15 -28.71 -0.72
C PHE A 243 -9.25 -30.02 -1.47
N THR A 244 -9.85 -31.08 -0.85
CA THR A 244 -10.20 -32.26 -1.65
C THR A 244 -11.33 -31.89 -2.63
N LYS A 245 -11.24 -32.27 -3.89
CA LYS A 245 -12.23 -32.01 -4.95
C LYS A 245 -13.67 -32.27 -4.48
N LYS A 246 -13.91 -33.31 -3.68
CA LYS A 246 -15.22 -33.66 -3.12
C LYS A 246 -15.75 -32.64 -2.11
N LYS A 247 -14.86 -32.00 -1.31
CA LYS A 247 -15.27 -30.97 -0.31
C LYS A 247 -15.41 -29.62 -0.98
N MET A 248 -14.57 -29.30 -1.96
CA MET A 248 -14.74 -28.12 -2.80
C MET A 248 -16.09 -28.15 -3.53
N LEU A 249 -16.42 -29.24 -4.21
CA LEU A 249 -17.71 -29.42 -4.88
C LEU A 249 -18.90 -29.30 -3.91
N LYS A 250 -18.76 -29.74 -2.66
CA LYS A 250 -19.79 -29.58 -1.63
C LYS A 250 -19.92 -28.14 -1.12
N LEU A 251 -18.82 -27.41 -1.01
CA LEU A 251 -18.81 -25.97 -0.75
C LEU A 251 -19.43 -25.19 -1.91
N MET A 252 -19.13 -25.60 -3.14
CA MET A 252 -19.61 -24.98 -4.38
C MET A 252 -21.09 -25.24 -4.67
N GLY A 253 -21.69 -26.33 -4.13
CA GLY A 253 -23.05 -26.77 -4.49
C GLY A 253 -24.19 -25.83 -4.08
N ASN A 254 -23.93 -24.79 -3.28
CA ASN A 254 -24.97 -23.87 -2.76
C ASN A 254 -24.69 -22.38 -3.01
N ILE A 255 -23.61 -22.02 -3.69
CA ILE A 255 -23.21 -20.61 -3.90
C ILE A 255 -22.81 -20.47 -5.38
N HIS A 256 -22.82 -19.28 -5.94
CA HIS A 256 -22.33 -18.98 -7.29
C HIS A 256 -20.97 -19.64 -7.56
N ALA A 257 -21.01 -20.93 -7.82
CA ALA A 257 -19.91 -21.90 -7.70
C ALA A 257 -18.72 -21.57 -8.61
N GLN A 258 -18.97 -20.89 -9.73
CA GLN A 258 -17.93 -20.61 -10.72
C GLN A 258 -16.91 -19.55 -10.26
N SER A 259 -17.33 -18.54 -9.51
CA SER A 259 -16.43 -17.48 -9.02
C SER A 259 -15.59 -17.90 -7.82
N LEU A 260 -16.00 -18.90 -7.06
CA LEU A 260 -15.28 -19.39 -5.89
C LEU A 260 -14.14 -20.34 -6.26
N LEU A 261 -14.24 -21.07 -7.36
CA LEU A 261 -13.24 -22.05 -7.77
C LEU A 261 -11.82 -21.46 -7.93
N PRO A 262 -11.62 -20.35 -8.68
CA PRO A 262 -10.29 -19.74 -8.78
C PRO A 262 -9.71 -19.33 -7.43
N THR A 263 -10.55 -18.82 -6.51
CA THR A 263 -10.12 -18.44 -5.16
C THR A 263 -9.58 -19.63 -4.38
N LEU A 264 -10.30 -20.76 -4.40
CA LEU A 264 -9.90 -21.98 -3.69
C LEU A 264 -8.64 -22.61 -4.31
N LEU A 265 -8.51 -22.59 -5.64
CA LEU A 265 -7.33 -23.09 -6.33
C LEU A 265 -6.09 -22.24 -6.04
N LEU A 266 -6.23 -20.93 -6.01
CA LEU A 266 -5.17 -20.00 -5.59
C LEU A 266 -4.72 -20.29 -4.14
N MET A 267 -5.65 -20.43 -3.21
CA MET A 267 -5.32 -20.75 -1.81
C MET A 267 -4.58 -22.10 -1.72
N ARG A 268 -5.08 -23.15 -2.39
CA ARG A 268 -4.43 -24.45 -2.46
C ARG A 268 -3.00 -24.35 -2.98
N LYS A 269 -2.82 -23.63 -4.09
CA LYS A 269 -1.51 -23.49 -4.72
C LYS A 269 -0.51 -22.75 -3.86
N ILE A 270 -0.94 -21.67 -3.21
CA ILE A 270 -0.08 -20.91 -2.32
C ILE A 270 0.33 -21.73 -1.10
N THR A 271 -0.57 -22.52 -0.52
CA THR A 271 -0.21 -23.43 0.59
C THR A 271 0.82 -24.48 0.17
N GLN A 272 0.66 -25.07 -1.01
CA GLN A 272 1.64 -26.00 -1.56
C GLN A 272 3.00 -25.35 -1.81
N LEU A 273 3.01 -24.13 -2.35
CA LEU A 273 4.25 -23.40 -2.64
C LEU A 273 4.99 -22.94 -1.39
N THR A 274 4.28 -22.61 -0.32
CA THR A 274 4.85 -22.12 0.94
C THR A 274 5.12 -23.21 1.97
N ASP A 275 4.64 -24.44 1.71
CA ASP A 275 4.63 -25.55 2.67
C ASP A 275 3.96 -25.21 3.99
N CYS A 276 3.05 -24.25 3.97
CA CYS A 276 2.34 -23.75 5.14
C CYS A 276 1.12 -24.63 5.46
N GLN A 277 1.02 -25.07 6.70
CA GLN A 277 -0.06 -25.94 7.15
C GLN A 277 -1.24 -25.19 7.80
N ASN A 278 -1.06 -23.91 8.12
CA ASN A 278 -2.04 -23.11 8.85
C ASN A 278 -2.62 -22.02 7.95
N ILE A 279 -3.94 -22.07 7.69
CA ILE A 279 -4.66 -21.00 7.01
C ILE A 279 -5.72 -20.46 7.93
N LEU A 280 -5.73 -19.16 8.12
CA LEU A 280 -6.77 -18.40 8.80
C LEU A 280 -7.58 -17.61 7.78
N LEU A 281 -8.92 -17.74 7.84
CA LEU A 281 -9.82 -16.95 7.00
C LEU A 281 -10.29 -15.72 7.75
N SER A 282 -10.07 -14.56 7.19
CA SER A 282 -10.54 -13.29 7.77
C SER A 282 -11.79 -12.78 7.02
N PRO A 283 -12.93 -12.60 7.72
CA PRO A 283 -14.16 -12.08 7.10
C PRO A 283 -14.15 -10.57 6.88
N ILE A 284 -13.00 -9.95 7.03
CA ILE A 284 -12.81 -8.51 6.90
C ILE A 284 -12.89 -8.10 5.44
N ASN A 285 -13.51 -6.95 5.19
CA ASN A 285 -13.56 -6.32 3.88
C ASN A 285 -13.14 -4.84 3.95
N LEU A 286 -13.15 -4.14 2.82
CA LEU A 286 -12.68 -2.76 2.74
C LEU A 286 -13.49 -1.79 3.62
N CYS A 287 -14.76 -2.09 3.91
CA CYS A 287 -15.57 -1.29 4.83
C CYS A 287 -15.01 -1.28 6.25
N ASP A 288 -14.42 -2.40 6.71
CA ASP A 288 -13.78 -2.47 8.03
C ASP A 288 -12.53 -1.58 8.08
N GLY A 289 -11.79 -1.54 6.97
CA GLY A 289 -10.63 -0.65 6.82
C GLY A 289 -11.00 0.82 6.84
N LEU A 290 -12.05 1.21 6.11
CA LEU A 290 -12.60 2.57 6.15
C LEU A 290 -13.05 2.95 7.57
N ALA A 291 -13.71 2.03 8.26
CA ALA A 291 -14.17 2.24 9.63
C ALA A 291 -12.99 2.43 10.60
N ALA A 292 -11.93 1.62 10.48
CA ALA A 292 -10.73 1.75 11.29
C ALA A 292 -10.01 3.07 11.02
N ASP A 293 -9.87 3.47 9.75
CA ASP A 293 -9.25 4.74 9.36
C ASP A 293 -10.02 5.96 9.88
N TYR A 294 -11.35 5.95 9.74
CA TYR A 294 -12.22 6.99 10.28
C TYR A 294 -12.13 7.11 11.81
N ALA A 295 -12.12 5.96 12.50
CA ALA A 295 -12.01 5.92 13.96
C ALA A 295 -10.66 6.44 14.46
N GLU A 296 -9.57 6.11 13.77
CA GLU A 296 -8.24 6.64 14.07
C GLU A 296 -8.20 8.16 13.91
N GLN A 297 -8.72 8.68 12.80
CA GLN A 297 -8.72 10.12 12.51
C GLN A 297 -9.60 10.90 13.49
N LYS A 298 -10.82 10.44 13.77
CA LYS A 298 -11.82 11.17 14.55
C LYS A 298 -11.67 10.97 16.06
N PHE A 299 -11.40 9.75 16.49
CA PHE A 299 -11.36 9.38 17.91
C PHE A 299 -9.96 9.13 18.44
N ARG A 300 -8.93 9.10 17.57
CA ARG A 300 -7.55 8.71 17.88
C ARG A 300 -7.50 7.29 18.51
N LEU A 301 -8.34 6.40 18.00
CA LEU A 301 -8.33 4.99 18.36
C LEU A 301 -7.19 4.33 17.60
N SER A 302 -6.04 4.16 18.26
CA SER A 302 -4.93 3.41 17.71
C SER A 302 -5.16 1.91 17.91
N CYS A 303 -4.86 1.13 16.89
CA CYS A 303 -4.83 -0.34 16.99
C CYS A 303 -3.55 -0.87 17.64
N GLY A 304 -2.59 0.01 17.99
CA GLY A 304 -1.30 -0.37 18.57
C GLY A 304 -0.22 -0.71 17.54
N HIS A 305 -0.56 -0.92 16.28
CA HIS A 305 0.37 -1.24 15.21
C HIS A 305 0.95 0.01 14.54
N ASP A 306 2.24 -0.01 14.18
CA ASP A 306 2.90 1.11 13.50
C ASP A 306 2.99 0.90 11.98
N PHE A 307 1.96 1.33 11.28
CA PHE A 307 1.92 1.28 9.80
C PHE A 307 3.01 2.13 9.13
N THR A 308 3.55 3.13 9.82
CA THR A 308 4.67 3.91 9.27
C THR A 308 5.93 3.06 9.23
N GLU A 309 6.14 2.27 10.28
CA GLU A 309 7.27 1.34 10.33
C GLU A 309 7.12 0.21 9.29
N ASP A 310 5.91 -0.26 9.00
CA ASP A 310 5.66 -1.21 7.89
C ASP A 310 6.12 -0.65 6.54
N ILE A 311 5.77 0.60 6.23
CA ILE A 311 6.17 1.26 4.99
C ILE A 311 7.70 1.37 4.91
N LEU A 312 8.34 1.75 6.00
CA LEU A 312 9.80 1.88 6.08
C LEU A 312 10.51 0.53 5.99
N SER A 313 10.01 -0.49 6.70
CA SER A 313 10.54 -1.86 6.68
C SER A 313 10.47 -2.46 5.28
N ALA A 314 9.30 -2.42 4.64
CA ALA A 314 9.14 -2.90 3.27
C ALA A 314 10.05 -2.18 2.27
N SER A 315 10.22 -0.86 2.43
CA SER A 315 11.13 -0.07 1.60
C SER A 315 12.59 -0.41 1.82
N ARG A 316 13.02 -0.67 3.07
CA ARG A 316 14.37 -1.13 3.40
C ARG A 316 14.65 -2.52 2.83
N ASN A 317 13.68 -3.44 2.91
CA ASN A 317 13.81 -4.76 2.28
C ASN A 317 13.93 -4.65 0.75
N MET A 318 13.19 -3.72 0.13
CA MET A 318 13.34 -3.44 -1.30
C MET A 318 14.75 -2.90 -1.61
N ALA A 319 15.26 -1.96 -0.84
CA ALA A 319 16.63 -1.44 -1.00
C ALA A 319 17.68 -2.56 -0.86
N GLN A 320 17.51 -3.46 0.11
CA GLN A 320 18.37 -4.61 0.33
C GLN A 320 18.32 -5.60 -0.86
N LYS A 321 17.14 -5.83 -1.45
CA LYS A 321 16.97 -6.66 -2.64
C LYS A 321 17.75 -6.10 -3.85
N TYR A 322 17.87 -4.77 -3.93
CA TYR A 322 18.68 -4.07 -4.94
C TYR A 322 20.11 -3.79 -4.47
N GLU A 323 20.58 -4.49 -3.45
CA GLU A 323 21.97 -4.42 -2.92
C GLU A 323 22.44 -2.99 -2.58
N VAL A 324 21.53 -2.13 -2.13
CA VAL A 324 21.88 -0.77 -1.67
C VAL A 324 22.62 -0.86 -0.34
N ASP A 325 23.68 -0.05 -0.17
CA ASP A 325 24.44 0.04 1.09
C ASP A 325 23.57 0.62 2.21
N LEU A 326 23.15 -0.25 3.13
CA LEU A 326 22.30 0.14 4.27
C LEU A 326 23.00 1.12 5.21
N SER A 327 24.33 1.07 5.36
CA SER A 327 25.07 1.99 6.21
C SER A 327 25.04 3.42 5.64
N HIS A 328 25.10 3.53 4.32
CA HIS A 328 24.90 4.80 3.61
C HIS A 328 23.47 5.32 3.81
N ILE A 329 22.46 4.47 3.62
CA ILE A 329 21.05 4.82 3.85
C ILE A 329 20.85 5.37 5.26
N ASP A 330 21.32 4.67 6.29
CA ASP A 330 21.14 5.07 7.70
C ASP A 330 21.81 6.41 8.00
N THR A 331 22.99 6.64 7.44
CA THR A 331 23.72 7.90 7.58
C THR A 331 22.96 9.03 6.89
N VAL A 332 22.62 8.88 5.61
CA VAL A 332 21.91 9.91 4.83
C VAL A 332 20.52 10.18 5.42
N GLN A 333 19.81 9.15 5.91
CA GLN A 333 18.52 9.30 6.57
C GLN A 333 18.65 10.15 7.84
N THR A 334 19.65 9.86 8.69
CA THR A 334 19.89 10.64 9.89
C THR A 334 20.15 12.11 9.56
N LEU A 335 21.02 12.36 8.58
CA LEU A 335 21.38 13.72 8.15
C LEU A 335 20.19 14.46 7.53
N ALA A 336 19.43 13.80 6.64
CA ALA A 336 18.27 14.39 5.99
C ALA A 336 17.18 14.79 7.00
N LEU A 337 16.91 13.92 7.97
CA LEU A 337 15.90 14.18 9.00
C LEU A 337 16.34 15.27 9.98
N GLN A 338 17.61 15.34 10.35
CA GLN A 338 18.12 16.43 11.18
C GLN A 338 17.97 17.79 10.48
N ILE A 339 18.24 17.86 9.18
CA ILE A 339 18.04 19.07 8.38
C ILE A 339 16.55 19.38 8.30
N PHE A 340 15.71 18.42 7.90
CA PHE A 340 14.26 18.58 7.75
C PHE A 340 13.65 19.11 9.05
N ASP A 341 13.87 18.44 10.17
CA ASP A 341 13.24 18.77 11.44
C ASP A 341 13.68 20.17 11.94
N ARG A 342 14.92 20.59 11.64
CA ARG A 342 15.45 21.89 12.05
C ARG A 342 14.89 23.06 11.26
N ILE A 343 14.67 22.89 9.96
CA ILE A 343 14.13 23.94 9.09
C ILE A 343 12.61 23.87 8.92
N LYS A 344 11.89 23.20 9.81
CA LYS A 344 10.44 22.98 9.74
C LYS A 344 9.65 24.28 9.53
N LYS A 345 10.04 25.37 10.16
CA LYS A 345 9.40 26.69 10.00
C LYS A 345 9.62 27.31 8.63
N ILE A 346 10.65 26.89 7.91
CA ILE A 346 11.04 27.41 6.60
C ILE A 346 10.36 26.62 5.49
N HIS A 347 10.42 25.29 5.56
CA HIS A 347 9.81 24.46 4.51
C HIS A 347 8.28 24.32 4.66
N GLY A 348 7.72 24.42 5.87
CA GLY A 348 6.27 24.33 6.10
C GLY A 348 5.65 22.94 5.88
N LEU A 349 6.47 21.88 5.69
CA LEU A 349 6.03 20.51 5.42
C LEU A 349 5.68 19.77 6.72
N GLY A 350 4.84 18.72 6.62
CA GLY A 350 4.32 17.96 7.73
C GLY A 350 5.00 16.60 7.97
N LYS A 351 4.34 15.76 8.77
CA LYS A 351 4.81 14.40 9.07
C LYS A 351 4.79 13.49 7.85
N ARG A 352 3.81 13.69 6.95
CA ARG A 352 3.66 12.86 5.76
C ARG A 352 4.82 13.09 4.79
N GLU A 353 5.17 14.35 4.53
CA GLU A 353 6.31 14.71 3.68
C GLU A 353 7.63 14.27 4.29
N ARG A 354 7.73 14.24 5.62
CA ARG A 354 8.88 13.67 6.31
C ARG A 354 9.05 12.18 6.02
N LEU A 355 7.94 11.42 5.97
CA LEU A 355 7.95 10.01 5.55
C LEU A 355 8.37 9.87 4.08
N LEU A 356 7.84 10.71 3.19
CA LEU A 356 8.23 10.69 1.77
C LEU A 356 9.73 10.97 1.59
N LEU A 357 10.32 11.87 2.39
CA LEU A 357 11.77 12.09 2.40
C LEU A 357 12.52 10.82 2.83
N GLN A 358 12.06 10.14 3.89
CA GLN A 358 12.68 8.88 4.33
C GLN A 358 12.66 7.82 3.22
N LEU A 359 11.54 7.68 2.53
CA LEU A 359 11.40 6.76 1.40
C LEU A 359 12.38 7.12 0.27
N GLY A 360 12.49 8.39 -0.06
CA GLY A 360 13.44 8.85 -1.06
C GLY A 360 14.89 8.55 -0.69
N VAL A 361 15.26 8.73 0.58
CA VAL A 361 16.57 8.35 1.08
C VAL A 361 16.82 6.85 1.00
N ILE A 362 15.84 6.02 1.39
CA ILE A 362 15.99 4.56 1.38
C ILE A 362 16.15 4.02 -0.06
N LEU A 363 15.40 4.59 -1.00
CA LEU A 363 15.23 3.99 -2.33
C LEU A 363 16.08 4.64 -3.43
N HIS A 364 16.80 5.76 -3.15
CA HIS A 364 17.50 6.51 -4.19
C HIS A 364 18.64 5.73 -4.87
N GLY A 365 19.20 4.73 -4.19
CA GLY A 365 20.30 3.91 -4.70
C GLY A 365 19.89 2.67 -5.49
N CYS A 366 18.61 2.28 -5.49
CA CYS A 366 18.13 1.00 -6.04
C CYS A 366 18.50 0.80 -7.53
N GLY A 367 18.50 1.85 -8.31
CA GLY A 367 18.78 1.76 -9.75
C GLY A 367 20.22 1.47 -10.10
N ALA A 368 21.17 1.66 -9.17
CA ALA A 368 22.57 1.32 -9.39
C ALA A 368 22.78 -0.18 -9.65
N TYR A 369 21.89 -1.01 -9.10
CA TYR A 369 21.85 -2.46 -9.35
C TYR A 369 21.66 -2.79 -10.84
N ILE A 370 20.89 -1.96 -11.57
CA ILE A 370 20.63 -2.14 -12.99
C ILE A 370 21.74 -1.48 -13.81
N ASN A 371 22.03 -0.20 -13.53
CA ASN A 371 23.06 0.56 -14.26
C ASN A 371 23.57 1.70 -13.39
N ALA A 372 24.85 1.67 -13.03
CA ALA A 372 25.48 2.69 -12.19
C ALA A 372 25.49 4.10 -12.83
N LEU A 373 25.60 4.19 -14.17
CA LEU A 373 25.61 5.48 -14.90
C LEU A 373 24.22 6.13 -14.91
N HIS A 374 23.16 5.32 -15.05
CA HIS A 374 21.77 5.74 -15.11
C HIS A 374 21.01 5.38 -13.83
N ALA A 375 21.70 5.30 -12.70
CA ALA A 375 21.13 4.80 -11.44
C ALA A 375 19.84 5.53 -11.03
N ARG A 376 19.75 6.85 -11.23
CA ARG A 376 18.57 7.62 -10.82
C ARG A 376 17.37 7.38 -11.69
N GLU A 377 17.58 7.33 -13.00
CA GLU A 377 16.53 7.01 -13.97
C GLU A 377 16.02 5.57 -13.73
N CYS A 378 16.93 4.62 -13.51
CA CYS A 378 16.54 3.27 -13.13
C CYS A 378 15.78 3.22 -11.79
N SER A 379 16.21 3.98 -10.75
CA SER A 379 15.47 4.08 -9.50
C SER A 379 14.06 4.66 -9.69
N TYR A 380 13.92 5.70 -10.50
CA TYR A 380 12.64 6.28 -10.88
C TYR A 380 11.70 5.22 -11.48
N HIS A 381 12.15 4.45 -12.46
CA HIS A 381 11.34 3.40 -13.09
C HIS A 381 11.05 2.23 -12.16
N ILE A 382 11.99 1.85 -11.28
CA ILE A 382 11.74 0.84 -10.24
C ILE A 382 10.58 1.28 -9.35
N LEU A 383 10.60 2.54 -8.86
CA LEU A 383 9.55 3.05 -7.99
C LEU A 383 8.19 3.11 -8.70
N LEU A 384 8.16 3.54 -9.96
CA LEU A 384 6.91 3.59 -10.72
C LEU A 384 6.30 2.20 -10.95
N SER A 385 7.16 1.19 -11.11
CA SER A 385 6.75 -0.20 -11.36
C SER A 385 6.48 -0.99 -10.08
N THR A 386 6.75 -0.42 -8.89
CA THR A 386 6.60 -1.10 -7.62
C THR A 386 5.45 -0.49 -6.82
N GLU A 387 4.62 -1.32 -6.21
CA GLU A 387 3.62 -0.86 -5.24
C GLU A 387 4.23 -0.81 -3.84
N ILE A 388 4.08 0.32 -3.16
CA ILE A 388 4.43 0.50 -1.76
C ILE A 388 3.12 0.70 -1.00
N ILE A 389 2.73 -0.28 -0.19
CA ILE A 389 1.49 -0.21 0.58
C ILE A 389 1.53 0.98 1.54
N GLY A 390 0.43 1.69 1.63
CA GLY A 390 0.32 2.90 2.45
C GLY A 390 0.81 4.18 1.78
N ILE A 391 1.28 4.10 0.52
CA ILE A 391 1.68 5.24 -0.30
C ILE A 391 0.76 5.34 -1.52
N SER A 392 0.12 6.48 -1.70
CA SER A 392 -0.72 6.74 -2.88
C SER A 392 0.11 6.80 -4.17
N HIS A 393 -0.56 6.67 -5.32
CA HIS A 393 0.11 6.80 -6.61
C HIS A 393 0.81 8.17 -6.76
N LYS A 394 0.16 9.25 -6.32
CA LYS A 394 0.74 10.61 -6.34
C LYS A 394 1.97 10.72 -5.43
N GLU A 395 1.91 10.20 -4.23
CA GLU A 395 3.05 10.22 -3.31
C GLU A 395 4.23 9.40 -3.85
N ARG A 396 3.94 8.26 -4.51
CA ARG A 396 4.96 7.47 -5.19
C ARG A 396 5.63 8.25 -6.32
N LEU A 397 4.85 9.00 -7.12
CA LEU A 397 5.39 9.92 -8.13
C LEU A 397 6.23 11.03 -7.52
N ILE A 398 5.83 11.59 -6.37
CA ILE A 398 6.61 12.59 -5.62
C ILE A 398 7.98 12.01 -5.25
N VAL A 399 8.01 10.83 -4.62
CA VAL A 399 9.26 10.16 -4.22
C VAL A 399 10.12 9.82 -5.43
N ALA A 400 9.53 9.30 -6.50
CA ALA A 400 10.25 8.94 -7.72
C ALA A 400 10.93 10.15 -8.37
N ASN A 401 10.23 11.28 -8.52
CA ASN A 401 10.79 12.50 -9.06
C ASN A 401 11.83 13.14 -8.15
N MET A 402 11.63 13.10 -6.83
CA MET A 402 12.65 13.53 -5.87
C MET A 402 13.98 12.77 -6.08
N ILE A 403 13.93 11.47 -6.37
CA ILE A 403 15.10 10.64 -6.61
C ILE A 403 15.71 10.92 -8.00
N ARG A 404 14.88 10.98 -9.03
CA ARG A 404 15.31 11.20 -10.42
C ARG A 404 16.24 12.40 -10.55
N TYR A 405 15.86 13.50 -9.94
CA TYR A 405 16.59 14.78 -10.03
C TYR A 405 17.56 15.03 -8.87
N ASN A 406 17.99 13.99 -8.13
CA ASN A 406 18.87 14.16 -6.97
C ASN A 406 20.25 14.74 -7.31
N ASP A 407 20.81 14.47 -8.49
CA ASP A 407 22.12 15.05 -8.92
C ASP A 407 22.01 16.07 -10.05
N GLU A 408 20.88 16.15 -10.73
CA GLU A 408 20.62 17.05 -11.85
C GLU A 408 19.86 18.31 -11.41
N SER A 409 19.82 19.33 -12.26
CA SER A 409 18.93 20.47 -12.07
C SER A 409 17.48 20.00 -12.09
N PHE A 410 16.66 20.57 -11.20
CA PHE A 410 15.24 20.24 -11.16
C PHE A 410 14.52 20.98 -12.31
N PRO A 411 13.65 20.32 -13.10
CA PRO A 411 12.92 20.95 -14.19
C PRO A 411 11.91 21.98 -13.66
N SER A 412 11.51 22.93 -14.53
CA SER A 412 10.41 23.83 -14.22
C SER A 412 9.08 23.08 -14.06
N PHE A 413 8.07 23.77 -13.53
CA PHE A 413 6.74 23.16 -13.33
C PHE A 413 6.12 22.67 -14.65
N GLU A 414 6.35 23.41 -15.74
CA GLU A 414 5.84 23.10 -17.07
C GLU A 414 6.60 21.95 -17.76
N GLU A 415 7.85 21.71 -17.36
CA GLU A 415 8.71 20.67 -17.93
C GLU A 415 8.63 19.34 -17.15
N LEU A 416 8.10 19.36 -15.90
CA LEU A 416 8.03 18.17 -15.09
C LEU A 416 6.97 17.22 -15.63
N ASP A 417 7.40 16.02 -16.03
CA ASP A 417 6.49 14.95 -16.44
C ASP A 417 5.55 14.53 -15.31
N GLY A 418 4.27 14.54 -15.58
CA GLY A 418 3.22 14.09 -14.64
C GLY A 418 2.19 15.19 -14.36
N ASP A 419 1.01 14.76 -13.95
CA ASP A 419 -0.09 15.64 -13.56
C ASP A 419 0.05 16.04 -12.10
N PHE A 420 0.87 17.06 -11.81
CA PHE A 420 1.11 17.60 -10.48
C PHE A 420 0.40 18.93 -10.26
N SER A 421 -0.14 19.11 -9.05
CA SER A 421 -0.53 20.44 -8.59
C SER A 421 0.71 21.28 -8.26
N ARG A 422 0.54 22.61 -8.14
CA ARG A 422 1.63 23.49 -7.72
C ARG A 422 2.17 23.16 -6.35
N GLU A 423 1.29 22.74 -5.42
CA GLU A 423 1.67 22.31 -4.06
C GLU A 423 2.50 21.02 -4.09
N GLU A 424 2.10 20.05 -4.92
CA GLU A 424 2.85 18.80 -5.11
C GLU A 424 4.23 19.08 -5.72
N TYR A 425 4.32 19.92 -6.75
CA TYR A 425 5.60 20.33 -7.34
C TYR A 425 6.52 20.98 -6.30
N ILE A 426 6.02 21.95 -5.53
CA ILE A 426 6.80 22.62 -4.48
C ILE A 426 7.26 21.60 -3.43
N THR A 427 6.43 20.62 -3.09
CA THR A 427 6.79 19.55 -2.17
C THR A 427 7.96 18.72 -2.72
N ILE A 428 7.91 18.30 -3.99
CA ILE A 428 8.99 17.56 -4.64
C ILE A 428 10.30 18.36 -4.60
N VAL A 429 10.25 19.63 -5.00
CA VAL A 429 11.43 20.51 -5.05
C VAL A 429 12.07 20.68 -3.67
N LYS A 430 11.26 20.91 -2.64
CA LYS A 430 11.74 21.03 -1.24
C LYS A 430 12.38 19.74 -0.73
N LEU A 431 11.74 18.59 -0.94
CA LEU A 431 12.28 17.30 -0.52
C LEU A 431 13.56 16.94 -1.29
N ASN A 432 13.59 17.20 -2.59
CA ASN A 432 14.78 17.00 -3.43
C ASN A 432 15.96 17.85 -2.95
N ALA A 433 15.76 19.14 -2.62
CA ALA A 433 16.82 20.00 -2.12
C ALA A 433 17.42 19.49 -0.79
N ILE A 434 16.58 18.99 0.11
CA ILE A 434 17.06 18.39 1.37
C ILE A 434 17.81 17.08 1.09
N LEU A 435 17.28 16.20 0.23
CA LEU A 435 17.95 14.95 -0.14
C LEU A 435 19.32 15.21 -0.78
N LYS A 436 19.44 16.19 -1.69
CA LYS A 436 20.71 16.60 -2.31
C LYS A 436 21.79 16.96 -1.28
N ILE A 437 21.42 17.79 -0.31
CA ILE A 437 22.35 18.22 0.76
C ILE A 437 22.72 17.03 1.64
N ALA A 438 21.77 16.20 2.04
CA ALA A 438 22.04 15.05 2.91
C ALA A 438 22.91 14.00 2.19
N ASN A 439 22.63 13.69 0.94
CA ASN A 439 23.34 12.69 0.15
C ASN A 439 24.81 13.10 -0.10
N VAL A 440 25.08 14.39 -0.35
CA VAL A 440 26.45 14.85 -0.59
C VAL A 440 27.32 14.79 0.68
N LEU A 441 26.73 14.78 1.87
CA LEU A 441 27.47 14.68 3.14
C LEU A 441 28.04 13.26 3.40
N ASP A 442 27.57 12.24 2.69
CA ASP A 442 28.15 10.89 2.69
C ASP A 442 28.45 10.38 1.27
N LYS A 443 28.86 11.28 0.36
CA LYS A 443 29.12 10.94 -1.05
C LYS A 443 30.20 9.88 -1.24
N SER A 444 31.10 9.75 -0.29
CA SER A 444 32.16 8.74 -0.31
C SER A 444 31.68 7.35 0.17
N ASN A 445 30.45 7.20 0.66
CA ASN A 445 29.91 6.00 1.31
C ASN A 445 30.81 5.48 2.47
N ARG A 446 31.47 6.40 3.20
CA ARG A 446 32.41 6.06 4.29
C ARG A 446 31.92 6.48 5.66
N GLN A 447 30.68 7.00 5.75
CA GLN A 447 30.02 7.45 6.98
C GLN A 447 30.93 8.35 7.85
N LYS A 448 31.70 9.25 7.18
CA LYS A 448 32.63 10.16 7.85
C LYS A 448 31.90 11.19 8.72
N ILE A 449 30.67 11.54 8.35
CA ILE A 449 29.78 12.46 9.05
C ILE A 449 28.57 11.66 9.51
N LYS A 450 28.51 11.31 10.80
CA LYS A 450 27.38 10.54 11.36
C LYS A 450 26.22 11.41 11.82
N ASN A 451 26.54 12.61 12.32
CA ASN A 451 25.56 13.56 12.84
C ASN A 451 25.98 14.98 12.47
N VAL A 452 24.99 15.85 12.35
CA VAL A 452 25.23 17.29 12.12
C VAL A 452 24.45 18.14 13.11
N GLY A 453 25.08 19.19 13.62
CA GLY A 453 24.38 20.27 14.28
C GLY A 453 23.85 21.23 13.23
N VAL A 454 22.54 21.48 13.20
CA VAL A 454 21.92 22.40 12.22
C VAL A 454 21.39 23.62 12.96
N SER A 455 21.81 24.82 12.53
CA SER A 455 21.34 26.09 13.09
C SER A 455 21.13 27.12 11.98
N GLU A 456 20.03 27.86 12.06
CA GLU A 456 19.72 28.98 11.17
C GLU A 456 19.89 30.29 11.92
N ARG A 457 20.64 31.24 11.33
CA ARG A 457 20.76 32.62 11.81
C ARG A 457 21.01 33.57 10.64
N ASN A 458 20.25 34.64 10.59
CA ASN A 458 20.41 35.72 9.59
C ASN A 458 20.45 35.24 8.12
N GLY A 459 19.57 34.29 7.77
CA GLY A 459 19.48 33.74 6.40
C GLY A 459 20.62 32.76 6.03
N ILE A 460 21.41 32.33 7.02
CA ILE A 460 22.46 31.32 6.82
C ILE A 460 22.11 30.07 7.60
N LEU A 461 22.01 28.94 6.90
CA LEU A 461 21.86 27.63 7.50
C LEU A 461 23.24 27.00 7.75
N THR A 462 23.73 27.04 8.99
CA THR A 462 25.01 26.41 9.32
C THR A 462 24.78 24.93 9.64
N ILE A 463 25.37 24.05 8.85
CA ILE A 463 25.45 22.60 9.07
C ILE A 463 26.84 22.31 9.63
N THR A 464 26.93 21.90 10.89
CA THR A 464 28.18 21.62 11.59
C THR A 464 28.40 20.13 11.70
N ALA A 465 29.36 19.58 10.96
CA ALA A 465 29.78 18.18 11.05
C ALA A 465 30.80 18.01 12.19
N ASP A 466 30.50 17.18 13.17
CA ASP A 466 31.42 16.80 14.22
C ASP A 466 32.17 15.53 13.79
N THR A 467 33.36 15.71 13.23
CA THR A 467 34.17 14.61 12.70
C THR A 467 35.66 14.97 12.67
N MET A 468 36.50 13.98 12.94
CA MET A 468 37.96 14.06 12.77
C MET A 468 38.41 13.64 11.38
N ALA A 469 37.55 13.00 10.59
CA ALA A 469 37.85 12.55 9.23
C ALA A 469 38.09 13.72 8.28
N ASP A 470 38.84 13.46 7.22
CA ASP A 470 38.95 14.40 6.09
C ASP A 470 37.66 14.38 5.27
N ILE A 471 36.96 15.52 5.24
CA ILE A 471 35.73 15.75 4.51
C ILE A 471 35.91 16.72 3.34
N THR A 472 37.10 16.76 2.76
CA THR A 472 37.40 17.67 1.63
C THR A 472 36.53 17.39 0.42
N LEU A 473 36.28 16.10 0.11
CA LEU A 473 35.38 15.69 -0.98
C LEU A 473 33.96 16.19 -0.73
N GLU A 474 33.41 15.91 0.45
CA GLU A 474 32.07 16.30 0.84
C GLU A 474 31.91 17.84 0.83
N LYS A 475 32.91 18.60 1.31
CA LYS A 475 32.91 20.07 1.26
C LYS A 475 32.91 20.61 -0.16
N GLY A 476 33.74 20.06 -1.04
CA GLY A 476 33.82 20.50 -2.42
C GLY A 476 32.51 20.30 -3.18
N LEU A 477 31.91 19.11 -3.04
CA LEU A 477 30.65 18.79 -3.70
C LEU A 477 29.45 19.51 -3.05
N PHE A 478 29.50 19.80 -1.75
CA PHE A 478 28.45 20.52 -1.03
C PHE A 478 28.19 21.91 -1.62
N LEU A 479 29.24 22.63 -2.02
CA LEU A 479 29.12 23.98 -2.59
C LEU A 479 28.21 23.99 -3.83
N HIS A 480 28.30 23.00 -4.70
CA HIS A 480 27.46 22.88 -5.89
C HIS A 480 25.98 22.60 -5.57
N LYS A 481 25.69 21.98 -4.42
CA LYS A 481 24.30 21.70 -4.00
C LYS A 481 23.71 22.82 -3.13
N ALA A 482 24.58 23.66 -2.56
CA ALA A 482 24.18 24.80 -1.72
C ALA A 482 23.38 25.84 -2.50
N ASP A 483 23.73 26.08 -3.76
CA ASP A 483 23.03 27.06 -4.62
C ASP A 483 21.57 26.64 -4.86
N VAL A 484 21.32 25.35 -5.16
CA VAL A 484 19.96 24.82 -5.35
C VAL A 484 19.14 24.91 -4.05
N PHE A 485 19.77 24.65 -2.91
CA PHE A 485 19.09 24.76 -1.61
C PHE A 485 18.72 26.22 -1.30
N GLU A 486 19.61 27.17 -1.59
CA GLU A 486 19.36 28.60 -1.42
C GLU A 486 18.22 29.09 -2.32
N GLU A 487 18.19 28.63 -3.59
CA GLU A 487 17.11 28.95 -4.52
C GLU A 487 15.74 28.48 -3.99
N VAL A 488 15.67 27.28 -3.41
CA VAL A 488 14.42 26.69 -2.93
C VAL A 488 13.94 27.30 -1.61
N PHE A 489 14.85 27.60 -0.69
CA PHE A 489 14.49 28.00 0.67
C PHE A 489 14.81 29.47 1.01
N GLY A 490 15.49 30.19 0.13
CA GLY A 490 15.92 31.57 0.39
C GLY A 490 16.97 31.69 1.47
N ILE A 491 17.61 30.59 1.89
CA ILE A 491 18.68 30.55 2.90
C ILE A 491 19.87 29.75 2.39
N ARG A 492 21.08 30.29 2.56
CA ARG A 492 22.31 29.64 2.11
C ARG A 492 22.81 28.60 3.12
N PRO A 493 22.96 27.32 2.74
CA PRO A 493 23.57 26.32 3.60
C PRO A 493 25.10 26.46 3.55
N VAL A 494 25.74 26.34 4.72
CA VAL A 494 27.20 26.38 4.91
C VAL A 494 27.64 25.19 5.73
N LEU A 495 28.54 24.38 5.21
CA LEU A 495 29.13 23.24 5.90
C LEU A 495 30.36 23.66 6.71
N LYS A 496 30.29 23.51 8.03
CA LYS A 496 31.41 23.70 8.95
C LYS A 496 31.84 22.37 9.54
N GLN A 497 33.15 22.20 9.76
CA GLN A 497 33.71 21.05 10.44
C GLN A 497 34.12 21.45 11.86
N LYS A 498 33.63 20.73 12.84
CA LYS A 498 34.10 20.82 14.21
C LYS A 498 34.92 19.56 14.54
N ARG A 499 36.17 19.77 14.92
CA ARG A 499 37.09 18.70 15.32
C ARG A 499 37.13 18.65 16.84
N THR A 500 36.14 17.98 17.46
CA THR A 500 36.17 17.70 18.91
C THR A 500 36.92 16.40 19.13
N GLY A 501 38.22 16.49 19.44
CA GLY A 501 38.90 15.36 20.07
C GLY A 501 38.20 15.07 21.40
N LYS A 502 37.90 13.81 21.70
CA LYS A 502 37.56 13.42 23.06
C LYS A 502 38.68 13.94 23.97
N ARG A 503 38.41 14.93 24.83
CA ARG A 503 39.22 15.14 26.02
C ARG A 503 39.04 13.86 26.81
N GLY A 504 40.15 13.12 26.98
CA GLY A 504 40.23 11.88 27.70
C GLY A 504 39.75 11.99 29.16
#